data_73aa97d3a5472acd61746390854bf90a
#
_entry.id   73aa97d3a5472acd61746390854bf90a
#
_cell.length_a   1.000
_cell.length_b   1.000
_cell.length_c   1.000
_cell.angle_alpha   90.00
_cell.angle_beta   90.00
_cell.angle_gamma   90.00
#
_symmetry.space_group_name_H-M   'P 1'
#
loop_
_entity.id
_entity.type
_entity.pdbx_description
1 polymer ?
#
loop_
_entity_poly.entity_id
_entity_poly.type
_entity_poly.pdbx_seq_one_letter_code
_entity_poly.pdbx_strand_id
1 'polypeptide(L)'
;AWDYLMYQGYGAENVMVAGDSAGGNLALVLCRRLKAAGRRMPRALLLMSPWTDMTMSGASYRERVESDPMLTPEYIEAVRRAYAGGRDIHDPDLSPLLGDLGNFPPTLIQVGDHEILYSDSASLAAALRAAHVPCRLEVSEGMWHVFQMFPIKKAAAAMESAARFLLEL
;
A
#
# COMPACT_ATOMS: atom_id res chain seq x y z
N ALA A 1 -6.67 -12.64 -11.61
CA ALA A 1 -6.05 -11.62 -12.49
C ALA A 1 -4.60 -11.96 -12.81
N TRP A 2 -3.71 -12.13 -11.78
CA TRP A 2 -2.27 -12.40 -12.00
C TRP A 2 -2.01 -13.59 -12.91
N ASP A 3 -2.60 -14.76 -12.61
CA ASP A 3 -2.41 -15.98 -13.41
C ASP A 3 -2.93 -15.83 -14.84
N TYR A 4 -4.00 -15.06 -15.02
CA TYR A 4 -4.52 -14.75 -16.35
C TYR A 4 -3.51 -13.92 -17.17
N LEU A 5 -2.87 -12.91 -16.58
CA LEU A 5 -1.82 -12.13 -17.26
C LEU A 5 -0.63 -13.01 -17.65
N MET A 6 -0.19 -13.89 -16.77
CA MET A 6 0.90 -14.84 -17.06
C MET A 6 0.50 -15.80 -18.17
N TYR A 7 -0.75 -16.30 -18.17
CA TYR A 7 -1.30 -17.15 -19.23
C TYR A 7 -1.36 -16.42 -20.58
N GLN A 8 -1.65 -15.11 -20.58
CA GLN A 8 -1.64 -14.27 -21.80
C GLN A 8 -0.21 -13.97 -22.30
N GLY A 9 0.83 -14.47 -21.66
CA GLY A 9 2.21 -14.33 -22.09
C GLY A 9 2.93 -13.05 -21.57
N TYR A 10 2.31 -12.28 -20.67
CA TYR A 10 3.03 -11.19 -20.00
C TYR A 10 4.06 -11.76 -19.04
N GLY A 11 5.31 -11.32 -19.15
CA GLY A 11 6.33 -11.60 -18.14
C GLY A 11 6.06 -10.82 -16.85
N ALA A 12 6.30 -11.43 -15.70
CA ALA A 12 6.11 -10.76 -14.39
C ALA A 12 6.94 -9.46 -14.29
N GLU A 13 8.12 -9.46 -14.92
CA GLU A 13 9.03 -8.31 -15.04
C GLU A 13 8.47 -7.15 -15.89
N ASN A 14 7.38 -7.36 -16.60
CA ASN A 14 6.69 -6.34 -17.41
C ASN A 14 5.36 -5.88 -16.76
N VAL A 15 5.05 -6.38 -15.57
CA VAL A 15 3.80 -6.05 -14.86
C VAL A 15 4.12 -5.28 -13.59
N MET A 16 3.56 -4.09 -13.46
CA MET A 16 3.48 -3.37 -12.19
C MET A 16 2.12 -3.64 -11.55
N VAL A 17 2.11 -3.73 -10.21
CA VAL A 17 0.86 -3.78 -9.45
C VAL A 17 0.67 -2.46 -8.71
N ALA A 18 -0.47 -1.84 -8.93
CA ALA A 18 -0.86 -0.61 -8.23
C ALA A 18 -2.09 -0.87 -7.36
N GLY A 19 -2.17 -0.20 -6.23
CA GLY A 19 -3.32 -0.28 -5.35
C GLY A 19 -3.43 0.91 -4.41
N ASP A 20 -4.66 1.35 -4.20
CA ASP A 20 -5.00 2.40 -3.25
C ASP A 20 -5.70 1.80 -2.03
N SER A 21 -5.48 2.35 -0.84
CA SER A 21 -6.17 1.95 0.39
C SER A 21 -6.13 0.43 0.62
N ALA A 22 -7.28 -0.23 0.67
CA ALA A 22 -7.41 -1.69 0.72
C ALA A 22 -6.81 -2.38 -0.52
N GLY A 23 -6.79 -1.73 -1.69
CA GLY A 23 -6.10 -2.21 -2.90
C GLY A 23 -4.58 -2.30 -2.70
N GLY A 24 -3.99 -1.39 -1.93
CA GLY A 24 -2.60 -1.46 -1.50
C GLY A 24 -2.32 -2.69 -0.61
N ASN A 25 -3.25 -3.01 0.30
CA ASN A 25 -3.20 -4.26 1.07
C ASN A 25 -3.19 -5.49 0.14
N LEU A 26 -4.15 -5.54 -0.80
CA LEU A 26 -4.26 -6.66 -1.74
C LEU A 26 -3.00 -6.82 -2.62
N ALA A 27 -2.36 -5.72 -3.01
CA ALA A 27 -1.10 -5.75 -3.76
C ALA A 27 0.04 -6.39 -2.95
N LEU A 28 0.15 -6.04 -1.67
CA LEU A 28 1.14 -6.62 -0.75
C LEU A 28 0.86 -8.10 -0.48
N VAL A 29 -0.40 -8.46 -0.24
CA VAL A 29 -0.82 -9.86 -0.03
C VAL A 29 -0.58 -10.70 -1.29
N LEU A 30 -0.79 -10.14 -2.49
CA LEU A 30 -0.42 -10.81 -3.74
C LEU A 30 1.07 -11.13 -3.77
N CYS A 31 1.95 -10.16 -3.50
CA CYS A 31 3.40 -10.37 -3.45
C CYS A 31 3.78 -11.43 -2.42
N ARG A 32 3.18 -11.38 -1.24
CA ARG A 32 3.38 -12.38 -0.19
C ARG A 32 3.04 -13.79 -0.67
N ARG A 33 1.91 -13.96 -1.34
CA ARG A 33 1.47 -15.24 -1.90
C ARG A 33 2.35 -15.72 -3.06
N LEU A 34 2.80 -14.81 -3.92
CA LEU A 34 3.75 -15.15 -4.98
C LEU A 34 5.08 -15.63 -4.39
N LYS A 35 5.58 -14.93 -3.34
CA LYS A 35 6.79 -15.33 -2.61
C LYS A 35 6.64 -16.73 -2.00
N ALA A 36 5.56 -16.99 -1.27
CA ALA A 36 5.29 -18.28 -0.65
C ALA A 36 5.20 -19.43 -1.67
N ALA A 37 4.72 -19.12 -2.88
CA ALA A 37 4.63 -20.09 -3.99
C ALA A 37 5.92 -20.19 -4.83
N GLY A 38 7.00 -19.50 -4.47
CA GLY A 38 8.26 -19.47 -5.23
C GLY A 38 8.10 -18.89 -6.64
N ARG A 39 7.13 -18.00 -6.84
CA ARG A 39 6.80 -17.40 -8.13
C ARG A 39 7.50 -16.06 -8.33
N ARG A 40 7.64 -15.65 -9.59
CA ARG A 40 8.22 -14.34 -9.92
C ARG A 40 7.35 -13.21 -9.41
N MET A 41 7.99 -12.18 -8.88
CA MET A 41 7.36 -10.95 -8.41
C MET A 41 7.03 -10.00 -9.57
N PRO A 42 6.06 -9.09 -9.42
CA PRO A 42 5.88 -7.98 -10.34
C PRO A 42 7.15 -7.10 -10.39
N ARG A 43 7.30 -6.33 -11.45
CA ARG A 43 8.42 -5.39 -11.63
C ARG A 43 8.49 -4.35 -10.51
N ALA A 44 7.33 -3.83 -10.07
CA ALA A 44 7.23 -2.82 -9.03
C ALA A 44 5.86 -2.80 -8.36
N LEU A 45 5.78 -2.13 -7.22
CA LEU A 45 4.53 -1.73 -6.58
C LEU A 45 4.36 -0.20 -6.58
N LEU A 46 3.15 0.27 -6.87
CA LEU A 46 2.70 1.63 -6.60
C LEU A 46 1.55 1.57 -5.59
N LEU A 47 1.77 2.11 -4.41
CA LEU A 47 0.82 2.06 -3.31
C LEU A 47 0.39 3.49 -2.93
N MET A 48 -0.90 3.76 -2.99
CA MET A 48 -1.48 5.06 -2.64
C MET A 48 -2.28 4.93 -1.35
N SER A 49 -1.84 5.58 -0.28
CA SER A 49 -2.48 5.50 1.04
C SER A 49 -2.80 4.06 1.48
N PRO A 50 -1.85 3.11 1.41
CA PRO A 50 -2.15 1.69 1.62
C PRO A 50 -2.55 1.40 3.07
N TRP A 51 -3.60 0.59 3.26
CA TRP A 51 -4.00 0.09 4.56
C TRP A 51 -3.30 -1.25 4.85
N THR A 52 -2.30 -1.26 5.71
CA THR A 52 -1.37 -2.39 5.85
C THR A 52 -1.35 -3.06 7.22
N ASP A 53 -2.00 -2.45 8.21
CA ASP A 53 -2.09 -2.93 9.59
C ASP A 53 -3.53 -2.91 10.11
N MET A 54 -4.16 -4.09 10.15
CA MET A 54 -5.52 -4.24 10.69
C MET A 54 -5.57 -4.07 12.21
N THR A 55 -4.43 -4.01 12.91
CA THR A 55 -4.42 -3.76 14.36
C THR A 55 -4.70 -2.31 14.69
N MET A 56 -4.57 -1.40 13.71
CA MET A 56 -4.73 0.04 13.87
C MET A 56 -3.80 0.61 14.95
N SER A 57 -2.61 0.04 15.10
CA SER A 57 -1.66 0.38 16.16
C SER A 57 -0.96 1.72 15.95
N GLY A 58 -0.96 2.24 14.72
CA GLY A 58 -0.28 3.46 14.34
C GLY A 58 -0.81 4.71 15.06
N ALA A 59 0.07 5.67 15.35
CA ALA A 59 -0.27 6.90 16.06
C ALA A 59 -1.27 7.76 15.29
N SER A 60 -1.19 7.76 13.94
CA SER A 60 -2.05 8.59 13.09
C SER A 60 -3.54 8.26 13.23
N TYR A 61 -3.90 7.03 13.62
CA TYR A 61 -5.29 6.66 13.91
C TYR A 61 -5.92 7.45 15.08
N ARG A 62 -5.11 8.12 15.88
CA ARG A 62 -5.55 8.99 16.98
C ARG A 62 -5.22 10.46 16.71
N GLU A 63 -4.02 10.72 16.18
CA GLU A 63 -3.49 12.08 16.05
C GLU A 63 -4.05 12.84 14.86
N ARG A 64 -4.56 12.13 13.84
CA ARG A 64 -5.01 12.73 12.57
C ARG A 64 -6.52 12.64 12.32
N VAL A 65 -7.28 12.21 13.33
CA VAL A 65 -8.75 12.08 13.23
C VAL A 65 -9.41 13.39 12.81
N GLU A 66 -9.00 14.50 13.44
CA GLU A 66 -9.58 15.83 13.16
C GLU A 66 -9.15 16.41 11.80
N SER A 67 -8.05 15.91 11.23
CA SER A 67 -7.51 16.40 9.95
C SER A 67 -7.91 15.54 8.75
N ASP A 68 -8.34 14.29 8.97
CA ASP A 68 -8.75 13.40 7.89
C ASP A 68 -10.22 13.69 7.48
N PRO A 69 -10.45 14.23 6.27
CA PRO A 69 -11.82 14.55 5.82
C PRO A 69 -12.57 13.34 5.27
N MET A 70 -11.92 12.17 5.17
CA MET A 70 -12.48 11.00 4.46
C MET A 70 -12.68 9.77 5.34
N LEU A 71 -11.75 9.51 6.26
CA LEU A 71 -11.77 8.31 7.07
C LEU A 71 -11.94 8.64 8.55
N THR A 72 -12.70 7.79 9.23
CA THR A 72 -12.78 7.83 10.70
C THR A 72 -12.39 6.48 11.28
N PRO A 73 -11.88 6.44 12.54
CA PRO A 73 -11.57 5.19 13.21
C PRO A 73 -12.76 4.21 13.27
N GLU A 74 -13.97 4.73 13.46
CA GLU A 74 -15.19 3.91 13.54
C GLU A 74 -15.49 3.24 12.19
N TYR A 75 -15.34 3.99 11.09
CA TYR A 75 -15.53 3.44 9.74
C TYR A 75 -14.51 2.33 9.46
N ILE A 76 -13.22 2.60 9.70
CA ILE A 76 -12.14 1.63 9.51
C ILE A 76 -12.36 0.38 10.37
N GLU A 77 -12.76 0.55 11.63
CA GLU A 77 -13.09 -0.55 12.52
C GLU A 77 -14.23 -1.43 11.98
N ALA A 78 -15.30 -0.82 11.45
CA ALA A 78 -16.41 -1.54 10.86
C ALA A 78 -15.98 -2.35 9.62
N VAL A 79 -15.18 -1.72 8.73
CA VAL A 79 -14.63 -2.38 7.53
C VAL A 79 -13.70 -3.53 7.94
N ARG A 80 -12.81 -3.29 8.91
CA ARG A 80 -11.93 -4.32 9.47
C ARG A 80 -12.68 -5.56 9.93
N ARG A 81 -13.72 -5.37 10.74
CA ARG A 81 -14.55 -6.49 11.25
C ARG A 81 -15.20 -7.27 10.12
N ALA A 82 -15.75 -6.56 9.13
CA ALA A 82 -16.39 -7.19 7.98
C ALA A 82 -15.38 -7.99 7.14
N TYR A 83 -14.18 -7.40 6.87
CA TYR A 83 -13.15 -8.02 6.04
C TYR A 83 -12.44 -9.18 6.76
N ALA A 84 -12.11 -9.04 8.03
CA ALA A 84 -11.45 -10.09 8.81
C ALA A 84 -12.33 -11.34 9.01
N GLY A 85 -13.66 -11.16 9.11
CA GLY A 85 -14.60 -12.29 9.23
C GLY A 85 -14.28 -13.22 10.40
N GLY A 86 -13.75 -12.68 11.51
CA GLY A 86 -13.33 -13.46 12.69
C GLY A 86 -11.93 -14.08 12.61
N ARG A 87 -11.18 -13.84 11.52
CA ARG A 87 -9.76 -14.23 11.42
C ARG A 87 -8.89 -13.37 12.34
N ASP A 88 -7.72 -13.88 12.70
CA ASP A 88 -6.72 -13.14 13.45
C ASP A 88 -6.22 -11.92 12.64
N ILE A 89 -6.44 -10.73 13.17
CA ILE A 89 -6.01 -9.47 12.53
C ILE A 89 -4.48 -9.32 12.45
N HIS A 90 -3.71 -10.14 13.17
CA HIS A 90 -2.26 -10.21 13.05
C HIS A 90 -1.79 -11.14 11.92
N ASP A 91 -2.71 -11.88 11.28
CA ASP A 91 -2.40 -12.69 10.11
C ASP A 91 -1.83 -11.80 8.99
N PRO A 92 -0.60 -12.05 8.49
CA PRO A 92 -0.02 -11.28 7.39
C PRO A 92 -0.82 -11.30 6.08
N ASP A 93 -1.80 -12.18 5.92
CA ASP A 93 -2.76 -12.13 4.82
C ASP A 93 -3.89 -11.10 5.06
N LEU A 94 -3.94 -10.49 6.24
CA LEU A 94 -4.79 -9.34 6.58
C LEU A 94 -3.95 -8.09 6.87
N SER A 95 -2.88 -8.25 7.64
CA SER A 95 -1.94 -7.18 8.02
C SER A 95 -0.56 -7.42 7.41
N PRO A 96 -0.37 -7.16 6.11
CA PRO A 96 0.88 -7.48 5.41
C PRO A 96 2.10 -6.77 5.99
N LEU A 97 1.93 -5.65 6.68
CA LEU A 97 3.00 -4.97 7.43
C LEU A 97 3.68 -5.90 8.46
N LEU A 98 2.93 -6.83 9.05
CA LEU A 98 3.43 -7.75 10.08
C LEU A 98 4.11 -9.00 9.49
N GLY A 99 4.15 -9.11 8.16
CA GLY A 99 4.75 -10.23 7.45
C GLY A 99 6.21 -10.02 7.06
N ASP A 100 6.80 -11.06 6.47
CA ASP A 100 8.12 -10.99 5.88
C ASP A 100 8.07 -10.28 4.50
N LEU A 101 8.63 -9.06 4.45
CA LEU A 101 8.70 -8.20 3.27
C LEU A 101 9.99 -8.38 2.44
N GLY A 102 10.89 -9.26 2.84
CA GLY A 102 12.13 -9.51 2.09
C GLY A 102 11.87 -9.99 0.67
N ASN A 103 12.69 -9.55 -0.28
CA ASN A 103 12.57 -9.84 -1.72
C ASN A 103 11.26 -9.33 -2.38
N PHE A 104 10.60 -8.34 -1.78
CA PHE A 104 9.50 -7.65 -2.45
C PHE A 104 10.06 -6.76 -3.58
N PRO A 105 9.24 -6.41 -4.58
CA PRO A 105 9.68 -5.55 -5.68
C PRO A 105 9.94 -4.11 -5.22
N PRO A 106 10.71 -3.33 -5.99
CA PRO A 106 10.82 -1.90 -5.77
C PRO A 106 9.45 -1.26 -5.58
N THR A 107 9.30 -0.43 -4.55
CA THR A 107 7.99 0.08 -4.13
C THR A 107 8.00 1.61 -4.01
N LEU A 108 7.03 2.26 -4.66
CA LEU A 108 6.68 3.65 -4.42
C LEU A 108 5.42 3.69 -3.56
N ILE A 109 5.50 4.41 -2.44
CA ILE A 109 4.38 4.68 -1.55
C ILE A 109 4.09 6.18 -1.61
N GLN A 110 2.83 6.54 -1.86
CA GLN A 110 2.35 7.93 -1.80
C GLN A 110 1.25 8.04 -0.75
N VAL A 111 1.33 9.06 0.11
CA VAL A 111 0.42 9.25 1.25
C VAL A 111 0.22 10.74 1.53
N GLY A 112 -0.97 11.12 1.96
CA GLY A 112 -1.23 12.45 2.52
C GLY A 112 -0.77 12.54 3.99
N ASP A 113 -0.43 13.73 4.46
CA ASP A 113 -0.12 13.93 5.87
C ASP A 113 -1.35 14.19 6.75
N HIS A 114 -2.53 14.40 6.12
CA HIS A 114 -3.81 14.62 6.80
C HIS A 114 -4.71 13.36 6.78
N GLU A 115 -4.13 12.15 6.83
CA GLU A 115 -4.91 10.92 6.85
C GLU A 115 -4.55 9.99 8.01
N ILE A 116 -5.54 9.26 8.52
CA ILE A 116 -5.36 8.32 9.63
C ILE A 116 -4.50 7.10 9.24
N LEU A 117 -4.37 6.76 7.95
CA LEU A 117 -3.51 5.69 7.43
C LEU A 117 -2.05 6.13 7.20
N TYR A 118 -1.66 7.34 7.59
CA TYR A 118 -0.29 7.80 7.44
C TYR A 118 0.74 6.88 8.10
N SER A 119 0.46 6.42 9.33
CA SER A 119 1.36 5.52 10.05
C SER A 119 1.58 4.19 9.34
N ASP A 120 0.56 3.67 8.66
CA ASP A 120 0.65 2.45 7.86
C ASP A 120 1.69 2.61 6.75
N SER A 121 1.60 3.70 6.00
CA SER A 121 2.53 4.04 4.91
C SER A 121 3.96 4.26 5.42
N ALA A 122 4.11 5.00 6.51
CA ALA A 122 5.42 5.29 7.11
C ALA A 122 6.07 4.01 7.66
N SER A 123 5.31 3.19 8.37
CA SER A 123 5.79 1.92 8.93
C SER A 123 6.13 0.91 7.84
N LEU A 124 5.30 0.83 6.78
CA LEU A 124 5.59 -0.02 5.63
C LEU A 124 6.89 0.39 4.94
N ALA A 125 7.10 1.69 4.71
CA ALA A 125 8.34 2.18 4.10
C ALA A 125 9.57 1.84 4.95
N ALA A 126 9.46 1.99 6.27
CA ALA A 126 10.54 1.62 7.20
C ALA A 126 10.82 0.10 7.16
N ALA A 127 9.77 -0.72 7.19
CA ALA A 127 9.88 -2.18 7.16
C ALA A 127 10.47 -2.70 5.83
N LEU A 128 10.07 -2.15 4.68
CA LEU A 128 10.64 -2.48 3.37
C LEU A 128 12.13 -2.14 3.32
N ARG A 129 12.53 -0.95 3.77
CA ARG A 129 13.95 -0.54 3.82
C ARG A 129 14.76 -1.43 4.76
N ALA A 130 14.23 -1.79 5.93
CA ALA A 130 14.87 -2.72 6.86
C ALA A 130 15.05 -4.12 6.24
N ALA A 131 14.14 -4.52 5.34
CA ALA A 131 14.22 -5.76 4.55
C ALA A 131 15.08 -5.62 3.28
N HIS A 132 15.84 -4.51 3.12
CA HIS A 132 16.68 -4.19 1.96
C HIS A 132 15.91 -4.11 0.63
N VAL A 133 14.62 -3.80 0.69
CA VAL A 133 13.78 -3.55 -0.50
C VAL A 133 13.86 -2.07 -0.88
N PRO A 134 14.16 -1.73 -2.14
CA PRO A 134 14.12 -0.34 -2.60
C PRO A 134 12.73 0.25 -2.39
N CYS A 135 12.64 1.31 -1.56
CA CYS A 135 11.37 1.93 -1.22
C CYS A 135 11.49 3.45 -1.18
N ARG A 136 10.64 4.12 -1.97
CA ARG A 136 10.44 5.57 -1.94
C ARG A 136 9.09 5.87 -1.29
N LEU A 137 9.10 6.69 -0.24
CA LEU A 137 7.90 7.23 0.41
C LEU A 137 7.78 8.71 0.04
N GLU A 138 6.66 9.08 -0.53
CA GLU A 138 6.29 10.45 -0.88
C GLU A 138 5.11 10.90 0.00
N VAL A 139 5.37 11.88 0.86
CA VAL A 139 4.35 12.48 1.72
C VAL A 139 3.89 13.79 1.09
N SER A 140 2.60 13.92 0.84
CA SER A 140 2.00 15.13 0.28
C SER A 140 1.37 15.98 1.38
N GLU A 141 1.98 17.14 1.65
CA GLU A 141 1.52 18.09 2.67
C GLU A 141 0.10 18.61 2.40
N GLY A 142 -0.75 18.61 3.43
CA GLY A 142 -2.14 19.07 3.39
C GLY A 142 -3.04 18.15 2.56
N MET A 143 -2.61 16.95 2.22
CA MET A 143 -3.42 16.01 1.45
C MET A 143 -3.99 14.91 2.35
N TRP A 144 -5.11 14.38 1.88
CA TRP A 144 -5.93 13.38 2.56
C TRP A 144 -5.86 12.01 1.86
N HIS A 145 -6.63 11.09 2.35
CA HIS A 145 -6.67 9.71 1.88
C HIS A 145 -6.98 9.61 0.37
N VAL A 146 -6.10 8.94 -0.36
CA VAL A 146 -6.17 8.71 -1.82
C VAL A 146 -6.43 10.01 -2.61
N PHE A 147 -5.75 11.10 -2.24
CA PHE A 147 -5.89 12.41 -2.88
C PHE A 147 -5.62 12.37 -4.40
N GLN A 148 -4.91 11.36 -4.89
CA GLN A 148 -4.60 11.15 -6.30
C GLN A 148 -5.85 10.99 -7.19
N MET A 149 -7.00 10.61 -6.59
CA MET A 149 -8.27 10.47 -7.33
C MET A 149 -8.97 11.81 -7.63
N PHE A 150 -8.45 12.90 -7.10
CA PHE A 150 -9.09 14.23 -7.23
C PHE A 150 -8.41 15.07 -8.32
N PRO A 151 -9.16 15.95 -9.04
CA PRO A 151 -8.61 16.77 -10.11
C PRO A 151 -7.86 17.99 -9.55
N ILE A 152 -6.80 17.77 -8.81
CA ILE A 152 -5.97 18.79 -8.15
C ILE A 152 -4.51 18.71 -8.61
N LYS A 153 -3.79 19.83 -8.51
CA LYS A 153 -2.39 19.91 -8.95
C LYS A 153 -1.46 18.91 -8.25
N LYS A 154 -1.66 18.70 -6.94
CA LYS A 154 -0.85 17.75 -6.17
C LYS A 154 -1.08 16.31 -6.62
N ALA A 155 -2.32 15.96 -7.01
CA ALA A 155 -2.60 14.63 -7.58
C ALA A 155 -1.89 14.44 -8.93
N ALA A 156 -1.96 15.44 -9.83
CA ALA A 156 -1.22 15.37 -11.09
C ALA A 156 0.29 15.20 -10.88
N ALA A 157 0.89 15.98 -9.97
CA ALA A 157 2.31 15.87 -9.63
C ALA A 157 2.67 14.48 -9.04
N ALA A 158 1.80 13.91 -8.20
CA ALA A 158 1.98 12.57 -7.66
C ALA A 158 1.97 11.50 -8.77
N MET A 159 1.02 11.60 -9.72
CA MET A 159 0.96 10.69 -10.86
C MET A 159 2.14 10.84 -11.81
N GLU A 160 2.64 12.05 -12.03
CA GLU A 160 3.89 12.28 -12.78
C GLU A 160 5.10 11.66 -12.08
N SER A 161 5.17 11.74 -10.74
CA SER A 161 6.21 11.08 -9.95
C SER A 161 6.13 9.56 -10.08
N ALA A 162 4.92 9.00 -10.05
CA ALA A 162 4.70 7.57 -10.27
C ALA A 162 5.17 7.13 -11.67
N ALA A 163 4.88 7.92 -12.71
CA ALA A 163 5.35 7.65 -14.07
C ALA A 163 6.89 7.67 -14.16
N ARG A 164 7.55 8.67 -13.54
CA ARG A 164 9.02 8.71 -13.48
C ARG A 164 9.60 7.51 -12.76
N PHE A 165 9.03 7.13 -11.61
CA PHE A 165 9.46 5.94 -10.89
C PHE A 165 9.47 4.69 -11.77
N LEU A 166 8.45 4.51 -12.61
CA LEU A 166 8.38 3.38 -13.53
C LEU A 166 9.46 3.40 -14.62
N LEU A 167 9.81 4.60 -15.10
CA LEU A 167 10.83 4.77 -16.14
C LEU A 167 12.26 4.59 -15.61
N GLU A 168 12.45 4.72 -14.30
CA GLU A 168 13.75 4.57 -13.61
C GLU A 168 14.05 3.10 -13.25
N LEU A 169 13.11 2.18 -13.38
CA LEU A 169 13.24 0.75 -13.11
C LEU A 169 13.80 -0.02 -14.32
#